data_45a1ac8ecd43c048ba51b7a9c07dfedf
#
_entry.id   45a1ac8ecd43c048ba51b7a9c07dfedf
#
_cell.length_a   1.000
_cell.length_b   1.000
_cell.length_c   1.000
_cell.angle_alpha   90.00
_cell.angle_beta   90.00
_cell.angle_gamma   90.00
#
_symmetry.space_group_name_H-M   'P 1'
#
loop_
_entity.id
_entity.type
_entity.pdbx_description
1 polymer ?
#
loop_
_entity_poly.entity_id
_entity_poly.type
_entity_poly.pdbx_seq_one_letter_code
_entity_poly.pdbx_strand_id
1 'polypeptide(L)'
;EALLLASYCKSVTIIQNLGFFTGEHALKEQIEKTENIKVLFNKVVTGLIGTTSLESIILKDQVTSETEVFKTNSLFVAIGQEANNKPFENIAKLNEQGFIETDEMCNTFVEGVYAAGDCRVKKIRQIVTANADGSISALQAIKYLDSKN
;
A
#
# COMPACT_ATOMS: atom_id res chain seq x y z
N GLU A 1 9.64 5.40 -5.36
CA GLU A 1 8.79 5.95 -6.43
C GLU A 1 9.16 7.40 -6.74
N ALA A 2 9.25 8.31 -5.77
CA ALA A 2 9.57 9.73 -6.00
C ALA A 2 10.90 9.94 -6.73
N LEU A 3 11.96 9.19 -6.36
CA LEU A 3 13.25 9.23 -7.04
C LEU A 3 13.17 8.74 -8.50
N LEU A 4 12.37 7.70 -8.75
CA LEU A 4 12.11 7.22 -10.10
C LEU A 4 11.36 8.27 -10.91
N LEU A 5 10.29 8.83 -10.35
CA LEU A 5 9.51 9.89 -11.02
C LEU A 5 10.35 11.13 -11.31
N ALA A 6 11.29 11.49 -10.42
CA ALA A 6 12.17 12.63 -10.62
C ALA A 6 13.08 12.48 -11.86
N SER A 7 13.38 11.25 -12.30
CA SER A 7 14.16 11.03 -13.52
C SER A 7 13.36 11.23 -14.82
N TYR A 8 12.02 11.25 -14.75
CA TYR A 8 11.14 11.44 -15.92
C TYR A 8 10.34 12.73 -15.89
N CYS A 9 10.11 13.29 -14.69
CA CYS A 9 9.26 14.46 -14.50
C CYS A 9 10.09 15.74 -14.34
N LYS A 10 9.56 16.86 -14.79
CA LYS A 10 10.17 18.18 -14.59
C LYS A 10 10.30 18.54 -13.11
N SER A 11 9.31 18.15 -12.31
CA SER A 11 9.31 18.33 -10.86
C SER A 11 8.44 17.26 -10.19
N VAL A 12 8.82 16.86 -9.00
CA VAL A 12 8.07 15.94 -8.14
C VAL A 12 7.85 16.63 -6.79
N THR A 13 6.63 16.56 -6.28
CA THR A 13 6.33 17.06 -4.93
C THR A 13 5.81 15.90 -4.09
N ILE A 14 6.51 15.55 -3.02
CA ILE A 14 6.08 14.56 -2.05
C ILE A 14 5.14 15.24 -1.06
N ILE A 15 3.94 14.70 -0.91
CA ILE A 15 2.97 15.11 0.11
C ILE A 15 3.03 14.08 1.24
N GLN A 16 3.45 14.50 2.42
CA GLN A 16 3.61 13.66 3.60
C GLN A 16 2.71 14.14 4.73
N ASN A 17 1.88 13.25 5.26
CA ASN A 17 0.94 13.57 6.34
C ASN A 17 1.60 13.79 7.71
N LEU A 18 2.83 13.32 7.89
CA LEU A 18 3.64 13.52 9.10
C LEU A 18 4.63 14.67 8.91
N GLY A 19 5.17 15.18 10.01
CA GLY A 19 6.25 16.18 10.01
C GLY A 19 7.63 15.63 9.66
N PHE A 20 7.73 14.33 9.31
CA PHE A 20 8.99 13.64 9.05
C PHE A 20 8.78 12.42 8.15
N PHE A 21 9.84 11.94 7.53
CA PHE A 21 9.84 10.69 6.78
C PHE A 21 9.95 9.47 7.68
N THR A 22 9.16 8.43 7.39
CA THR A 22 9.23 7.11 8.04
C THR A 22 10.06 6.08 7.27
N GLY A 23 10.47 6.41 6.04
CA GLY A 23 11.22 5.51 5.17
C GLY A 23 12.70 5.32 5.56
N GLU A 24 13.43 4.53 4.77
CA GLU A 24 14.85 4.24 4.96
C GLU A 24 15.72 5.50 4.88
N HIS A 25 16.74 5.57 5.73
CA HIS A 25 17.63 6.73 5.83
C HIS A 25 18.33 7.06 4.49
N ALA A 26 18.84 6.04 3.80
CA ALA A 26 19.51 6.21 2.51
C ALA A 26 18.60 6.84 1.43
N LEU A 27 17.31 6.49 1.41
CA LEU A 27 16.35 7.07 0.48
C LEU A 27 16.03 8.53 0.83
N LYS A 28 15.96 8.87 2.11
CA LYS A 28 15.76 10.25 2.57
C LYS A 28 16.90 11.16 2.10
N GLU A 29 18.15 10.73 2.31
CA GLU A 29 19.31 11.49 1.84
C GLU A 29 19.33 11.68 0.32
N GLN A 30 18.91 10.67 -0.45
CA GLN A 30 18.81 10.80 -1.90
C GLN A 30 17.72 11.81 -2.32
N ILE A 31 16.56 11.79 -1.65
CA ILE A 31 15.48 12.76 -1.87
C ILE A 31 15.97 14.18 -1.61
N GLU A 32 16.66 14.42 -0.49
CA GLU A 32 17.19 15.73 -0.11
C GLU A 32 18.24 16.28 -1.09
N LYS A 33 19.00 15.38 -1.74
CA LYS A 33 20.02 15.73 -2.75
C LYS A 33 19.46 15.89 -4.18
N THR A 34 18.17 15.54 -4.40
CA THR A 34 17.55 15.58 -5.73
C THR A 34 16.87 16.90 -5.96
N GLU A 35 17.45 17.76 -6.82
CA GLU A 35 17.06 19.16 -7.01
C GLU A 35 15.60 19.39 -7.44
N ASN A 36 15.04 18.47 -8.24
CA ASN A 36 13.66 18.57 -8.73
C ASN A 36 12.61 17.86 -7.84
N ILE A 37 12.99 17.46 -6.62
CA ILE A 37 12.06 16.96 -5.61
C ILE A 37 11.83 18.04 -4.53
N LYS A 38 10.56 18.27 -4.22
CA LYS A 38 10.12 19.08 -3.07
C LYS A 38 9.33 18.20 -2.11
N VAL A 39 9.35 18.54 -0.82
CA VAL A 39 8.57 17.84 0.20
C VAL A 39 7.68 18.83 0.94
N LEU A 40 6.41 18.48 1.07
CA LEU A 40 5.43 19.19 1.87
C LEU A 40 4.99 18.26 3.01
N PHE A 41 5.48 18.55 4.21
CA PHE A 41 5.14 17.82 5.43
C PHE A 41 3.82 18.30 6.03
N ASN A 42 3.22 17.47 6.87
CA ASN A 42 1.95 17.73 7.56
C ASN A 42 0.79 18.06 6.60
N LYS A 43 0.85 17.57 5.38
CA LYS A 43 -0.18 17.84 4.37
C LYS A 43 -0.86 16.54 3.94
N VAL A 44 -2.16 16.63 3.65
CA VAL A 44 -2.95 15.55 3.04
C VAL A 44 -3.73 16.08 1.85
N VAL A 45 -3.94 15.21 0.86
CA VAL A 45 -4.80 15.50 -0.28
C VAL A 45 -6.25 15.26 0.13
N THR A 46 -7.10 16.27 -0.01
CA THR A 46 -8.52 16.20 0.36
C THR A 46 -9.46 16.36 -0.84
N GLY A 47 -8.95 16.71 -2.01
CA GLY A 47 -9.76 16.85 -3.22
C GLY A 47 -8.92 16.91 -4.47
N LEU A 48 -9.58 16.62 -5.60
CA LEU A 48 -9.02 16.67 -6.95
C LEU A 48 -9.80 17.70 -7.77
N ILE A 49 -9.11 18.46 -8.61
CA ILE A 49 -9.68 19.47 -9.49
C ILE A 49 -9.22 19.17 -10.91
N GLY A 50 -10.17 19.11 -11.84
CA GLY A 50 -9.95 18.89 -13.27
C GLY A 50 -11.23 18.42 -13.94
N THR A 51 -11.24 18.41 -15.27
CA THR A 51 -12.37 17.95 -16.08
C THR A 51 -12.06 16.62 -16.78
N THR A 52 -11.25 16.66 -17.83
CA THR A 52 -10.77 15.48 -18.56
C THR A 52 -9.40 14.98 -18.08
N SER A 53 -8.69 15.81 -17.35
CA SER A 53 -7.38 15.51 -16.74
C SER A 53 -7.25 16.24 -15.41
N LEU A 54 -6.32 15.77 -14.57
CA LEU A 54 -6.01 16.43 -13.32
C LEU A 54 -5.32 17.77 -13.60
N GLU A 55 -5.80 18.85 -12.98
CA GLU A 55 -5.27 20.20 -13.10
C GLU A 55 -4.70 20.72 -11.79
N SER A 56 -5.31 20.31 -10.67
CA SER A 56 -4.89 20.71 -9.32
C SER A 56 -5.40 19.70 -8.29
N ILE A 57 -4.82 19.75 -7.10
CA ILE A 57 -5.29 19.03 -5.91
C ILE A 57 -5.56 20.03 -4.79
N ILE A 58 -6.42 19.66 -3.86
CA ILE A 58 -6.65 20.42 -2.62
C ILE A 58 -5.80 19.78 -1.54
N LEU A 59 -4.90 20.54 -0.96
CA LEU A 59 -4.08 20.15 0.19
C LEU A 59 -4.69 20.74 1.46
N LYS A 60 -4.74 19.93 2.52
CA LYS A 60 -5.07 20.38 3.87
C LYS A 60 -3.85 20.21 4.78
N ASP A 61 -3.50 21.26 5.48
CA ASP A 61 -2.48 21.24 6.53
C ASP A 61 -3.06 20.56 7.78
N GLN A 62 -2.35 19.55 8.29
CA GLN A 62 -2.79 18.77 9.46
C GLN A 62 -2.59 19.52 10.79
N VAL A 63 -1.74 20.57 10.80
CA VAL A 63 -1.44 21.36 12.00
C VAL A 63 -2.36 22.58 12.07
N THR A 64 -2.45 23.37 10.98
CA THR A 64 -3.24 24.60 10.95
C THR A 64 -4.68 24.40 10.52
N SER A 65 -4.99 23.25 9.90
CA SER A 65 -6.28 22.95 9.27
C SER A 65 -6.61 23.83 8.04
N GLU A 66 -5.69 24.67 7.59
CA GLU A 66 -5.84 25.46 6.38
C GLU A 66 -5.82 24.61 5.12
N THR A 67 -6.51 25.09 4.09
CA THR A 67 -6.56 24.41 2.79
C THR A 67 -5.97 25.31 1.71
N GLU A 68 -5.26 24.69 0.75
CA GLU A 68 -4.69 25.38 -0.39
C GLU A 68 -4.88 24.58 -1.69
N VAL A 69 -4.96 25.27 -2.82
CA VAL A 69 -4.99 24.64 -4.14
C VAL A 69 -3.57 24.52 -4.68
N PHE A 70 -3.14 23.30 -4.97
CA PHE A 70 -1.82 22.98 -5.49
C PHE A 70 -1.93 22.51 -6.94
N LYS A 71 -1.30 23.22 -7.88
CA LYS A 71 -1.31 22.87 -9.32
C LYS A 71 -0.43 21.66 -9.59
N THR A 72 -1.02 20.63 -10.18
CA THR A 72 -0.32 19.45 -10.68
C THR A 72 -1.16 18.74 -11.72
N ASN A 73 -0.55 18.03 -12.64
CA ASN A 73 -1.22 17.25 -13.68
C ASN A 73 -1.18 15.73 -13.43
N SER A 74 -0.52 15.29 -12.40
CA SER A 74 -0.47 13.87 -12.03
C SER A 74 -0.42 13.71 -10.52
N LEU A 75 -1.03 12.65 -10.01
CA LEU A 75 -0.99 12.25 -8.61
C LEU A 75 -0.70 10.75 -8.53
N PHE A 76 0.38 10.39 -7.83
CA PHE A 76 0.71 9.02 -7.47
C PHE A 76 0.33 8.81 -6.00
N VAL A 77 -0.57 7.85 -5.76
CA VAL A 77 -1.05 7.54 -4.41
C VAL A 77 -0.20 6.42 -3.83
N ALA A 78 0.62 6.74 -2.82
CA ALA A 78 1.54 5.82 -2.14
C ALA A 78 1.36 5.92 -0.62
N ILE A 79 0.12 5.82 -0.14
CA ILE A 79 -0.27 6.01 1.27
C ILE A 79 -0.48 4.70 2.04
N GLY A 80 -0.09 3.57 1.45
CA GLY A 80 -0.30 2.24 2.00
C GLY A 80 -1.41 1.47 1.27
N GLN A 81 -1.67 0.27 1.77
CA GLN A 81 -2.67 -0.65 1.23
C GLN A 81 -3.73 -0.94 2.27
N GLU A 82 -4.96 -1.02 1.83
CA GLU A 82 -6.09 -1.50 2.62
C GLU A 82 -6.48 -2.89 2.14
N ALA A 83 -6.73 -3.80 3.08
CA ALA A 83 -7.14 -5.16 2.77
C ALA A 83 -8.64 -5.19 2.42
N ASN A 84 -8.97 -5.54 1.17
CA ASN A 84 -10.35 -5.70 0.72
C ASN A 84 -10.85 -7.14 0.88
N ASN A 85 -10.77 -7.68 2.10
CA ASN A 85 -11.11 -9.07 2.42
C ASN A 85 -12.50 -9.24 3.07
N LYS A 86 -13.24 -8.16 3.29
CA LYS A 86 -14.58 -8.21 3.89
C LYS A 86 -15.54 -9.23 3.23
N PRO A 87 -15.53 -9.43 1.90
CA PRO A 87 -16.36 -10.45 1.27
C PRO A 87 -16.09 -11.89 1.74
N PHE A 88 -14.95 -12.15 2.36
CA PHE A 88 -14.51 -13.47 2.82
C PHE A 88 -14.67 -13.68 4.33
N GLU A 89 -15.23 -12.73 5.09
CA GLU A 89 -15.34 -12.78 6.55
C GLU A 89 -16.11 -14.01 7.09
N ASN A 90 -16.97 -14.62 6.26
CA ASN A 90 -17.72 -15.83 6.62
C ASN A 90 -16.89 -17.12 6.52
N ILE A 91 -15.80 -17.11 5.77
CA ILE A 91 -14.95 -18.28 5.49
C ILE A 91 -13.48 -18.05 5.85
N ALA A 92 -13.16 -16.88 6.36
CA ALA A 92 -11.81 -16.53 6.79
C ALA A 92 -11.88 -15.50 7.93
N LYS A 93 -11.15 -15.74 9.01
CA LYS A 93 -11.05 -14.78 10.10
C LYS A 93 -10.16 -13.62 9.68
N LEU A 94 -10.64 -12.39 9.88
CA LEU A 94 -9.91 -11.17 9.60
C LEU A 94 -9.35 -10.57 10.91
N ASN A 95 -8.14 -10.03 10.84
CA ASN A 95 -7.61 -9.23 11.94
C ASN A 95 -8.23 -7.82 11.97
N GLU A 96 -7.88 -6.99 12.94
CA GLU A 96 -8.37 -5.61 13.08
C GLU A 96 -8.08 -4.72 11.87
N GLN A 97 -7.07 -5.07 11.06
CA GLN A 97 -6.68 -4.34 9.84
C GLN A 97 -7.32 -4.91 8.56
N GLY A 98 -8.19 -5.93 8.68
CA GLY A 98 -8.89 -6.56 7.58
C GLY A 98 -8.10 -7.62 6.81
N PHE A 99 -6.91 -8.01 7.28
CA PHE A 99 -6.12 -9.09 6.66
C PHE A 99 -6.58 -10.47 7.17
N ILE A 100 -6.56 -11.48 6.27
CA ILE A 100 -6.91 -12.86 6.61
C ILE A 100 -5.87 -13.46 7.55
N GLU A 101 -6.31 -13.96 8.70
CA GLU A 101 -5.46 -14.72 9.62
C GLU A 101 -5.24 -16.13 9.09
N THR A 102 -3.97 -16.54 9.01
CA THR A 102 -3.55 -17.89 8.62
C THR A 102 -2.38 -18.35 9.48
N ASP A 103 -2.15 -19.65 9.50
CA ASP A 103 -0.88 -20.20 9.98
C ASP A 103 0.25 -20.03 8.93
N GLU A 104 1.45 -20.54 9.24
CA GLU A 104 2.60 -20.51 8.32
C GLU A 104 2.37 -21.34 7.05
N MET A 105 1.48 -22.34 7.12
CA MET A 105 1.11 -23.18 5.99
C MET A 105 -0.03 -22.63 5.16
N CYS A 106 -0.41 -21.35 5.38
CA CYS A 106 -1.48 -20.64 4.69
C CYS A 106 -2.88 -21.22 4.95
N ASN A 107 -3.08 -22.07 5.96
CA ASN A 107 -4.39 -22.56 6.35
C ASN A 107 -5.19 -21.44 7.03
N THR A 108 -6.46 -21.30 6.68
CA THR A 108 -7.42 -20.50 7.44
C THR A 108 -8.03 -21.34 8.57
N PHE A 109 -8.93 -20.75 9.36
CA PHE A 109 -9.67 -21.51 10.39
C PHE A 109 -10.73 -22.47 9.80
N VAL A 110 -11.05 -22.32 8.50
CA VAL A 110 -11.98 -23.21 7.78
C VAL A 110 -11.20 -24.24 7.02
N GLU A 111 -11.46 -25.53 7.31
CA GLU A 111 -10.82 -26.66 6.63
C GLU A 111 -11.06 -26.62 5.11
N GLY A 112 -10.00 -26.81 4.33
CA GLY A 112 -10.04 -26.75 2.88
C GLY A 112 -10.02 -25.32 2.29
N VAL A 113 -9.95 -24.28 3.12
CA VAL A 113 -9.82 -22.88 2.69
C VAL A 113 -8.43 -22.36 3.04
N TYR A 114 -7.74 -21.84 2.06
CA TYR A 114 -6.37 -21.32 2.16
C TYR A 114 -6.34 -19.86 1.71
N ALA A 115 -5.42 -19.07 2.28
CA ALA A 115 -5.17 -17.70 1.82
C ALA A 115 -3.68 -17.49 1.55
N ALA A 116 -3.35 -16.94 0.39
CA ALA A 116 -1.99 -16.73 -0.08
C ALA A 116 -1.77 -15.28 -0.54
N GLY A 117 -0.56 -14.77 -0.36
CA GLY A 117 -0.17 -13.45 -0.84
C GLY A 117 -0.51 -12.31 0.11
N ASP A 118 -0.69 -11.12 -0.45
CA ASP A 118 -0.78 -9.88 0.30
C ASP A 118 -2.09 -9.70 1.09
N CYS A 119 -3.10 -10.52 0.78
CA CYS A 119 -4.39 -10.50 1.49
C CYS A 119 -4.34 -11.08 2.91
N ARG A 120 -3.29 -11.86 3.24
CA ARG A 120 -3.14 -12.48 4.57
C ARG A 120 -2.26 -11.65 5.51
N VAL A 121 -2.33 -11.96 6.80
CA VAL A 121 -1.45 -11.37 7.82
C VAL A 121 -0.01 -11.77 7.55
N LYS A 122 0.83 -10.81 7.21
CA LYS A 122 2.29 -11.00 7.01
C LYS A 122 3.03 -9.66 7.12
N LYS A 123 4.32 -9.73 7.44
CA LYS A 123 5.17 -8.54 7.60
C LYS A 123 5.71 -8.01 6.27
N ILE A 124 6.03 -8.90 5.32
CA ILE A 124 6.65 -8.55 4.04
C ILE A 124 5.69 -8.88 2.92
N ARG A 125 5.32 -7.87 2.14
CA ARG A 125 4.43 -7.96 0.98
C ARG A 125 5.25 -7.68 -0.28
N GLN A 126 5.66 -8.75 -0.95
CA GLN A 126 6.44 -8.73 -2.18
C GLN A 126 5.97 -9.88 -3.07
N ILE A 127 6.15 -9.74 -4.38
CA ILE A 127 5.77 -10.78 -5.36
C ILE A 127 6.38 -12.13 -5.00
N VAL A 128 7.64 -12.17 -4.61
CA VAL A 128 8.33 -13.41 -4.24
C VAL A 128 7.69 -14.08 -3.01
N THR A 129 7.26 -13.31 -2.02
CA THR A 129 6.59 -13.87 -0.84
C THR A 129 5.16 -14.31 -1.14
N ALA A 130 4.47 -13.64 -2.08
CA ALA A 130 3.15 -14.06 -2.55
C ALA A 130 3.23 -15.37 -3.35
N ASN A 131 4.24 -15.54 -4.20
CA ASN A 131 4.50 -16.78 -4.93
C ASN A 131 4.81 -17.96 -3.98
N ALA A 132 5.62 -17.73 -2.94
CA ALA A 132 5.90 -18.73 -1.92
C ALA A 132 4.62 -19.18 -1.21
N ASP A 133 3.77 -18.25 -0.77
CA ASP A 133 2.48 -18.55 -0.17
C ASP A 133 1.59 -19.39 -1.12
N GLY A 134 1.55 -19.02 -2.40
CA GLY A 134 0.78 -19.76 -3.42
C GLY A 134 1.24 -21.21 -3.56
N SER A 135 2.55 -21.44 -3.56
CA SER A 135 3.13 -22.79 -3.61
C SER A 135 2.78 -23.60 -2.37
N ILE A 136 2.87 -22.99 -1.18
CA ILE A 136 2.51 -23.63 0.11
C ILE A 136 1.03 -24.01 0.10
N SER A 137 0.15 -23.05 -0.26
CA SER A 137 -1.30 -23.28 -0.31
C SER A 137 -1.69 -24.40 -1.26
N ALA A 138 -1.07 -24.48 -2.45
CA ALA A 138 -1.32 -25.54 -3.42
C ALA A 138 -0.94 -26.93 -2.86
N LEU A 139 0.21 -27.04 -2.18
CA LEU A 139 0.62 -28.29 -1.54
C LEU A 139 -0.29 -28.70 -0.39
N GLN A 140 -0.80 -27.72 0.39
CA GLN A 140 -1.79 -28.04 1.44
C GLN A 140 -3.12 -28.50 0.83
N ALA A 141 -3.58 -27.90 -0.25
CA ALA A 141 -4.80 -28.31 -0.93
C ALA A 141 -4.69 -29.73 -1.48
N ILE A 142 -3.54 -30.12 -2.06
CA ILE A 142 -3.29 -31.50 -2.51
C ILE A 142 -3.36 -32.48 -1.35
N LYS A 143 -2.66 -32.20 -0.24
CA LYS A 143 -2.68 -33.05 0.96
C LYS A 143 -4.10 -33.20 1.54
N TYR A 144 -4.86 -32.11 1.55
CA TYR A 144 -6.25 -32.14 2.00
C TYR A 144 -7.12 -33.07 1.13
N LEU A 145 -7.01 -32.95 -0.19
CA LEU A 145 -7.76 -33.81 -1.11
C LEU A 145 -7.36 -35.29 -0.99
N ASP A 146 -6.07 -35.58 -0.85
CA ASP A 146 -5.56 -36.95 -0.64
C ASP A 146 -6.07 -37.57 0.67
N SER A 147 -6.28 -36.76 1.69
CA SER A 147 -6.81 -37.22 2.99
C SER A 147 -8.31 -37.54 2.97
N LYS A 148 -9.04 -37.12 1.94
CA LYS A 148 -10.48 -37.38 1.78
C LYS A 148 -10.79 -38.61 0.88
N ASN A 149 -9.76 -39.14 0.21
CA ASN A 149 -9.84 -40.35 -0.60
C ASN A 149 -9.40 -41.57 0.21
#